data_5dc1d3e88787bd999006ab8b65ab5481
#
_entry.id   5dc1d3e88787bd999006ab8b65ab5481
#
_cell.length_a   1.000
_cell.length_b   1.000
_cell.length_c   1.000
_cell.angle_alpha   90.00
_cell.angle_beta   90.00
_cell.angle_gamma   90.00
#
_symmetry.space_group_name_H-M   'P 1'
#
loop_
_entity.id
_entity.type
_entity.pdbx_description
1 polymer ?
#
loop_
_entity_poly.entity_id
_entity_poly.type
_entity_poly.pdbx_seq_one_letter_code
_entity_poly.pdbx_strand_id
1 'polypeptide(L)'
;EMCIRDRRQEKLKQGASNGNADEDSEALVNALDEANAKDDLFYYDALPKMPQGVRDSISAVGPALAMPVITAICPTIGMLATGVKVSVHGKMNSLNLISYIAGDFASGKGSIDPVVDAWTSEVKQMDKMYQQQEDEWRARKRAAKNKKEQPEEPKLPVRCLTLNNTVANLAERLANTEGKHAFSFTPEADTVAQKWKSAMSDFSVMLRQAYDGTSYEREARSADAVNVHIEHLLWNVVMCGTPDALYRVVNNYTDGFQSRIVVARTPDNTFTPLTDNLFVLTETQREHIRQIAHLLPLMEGEVVLPKLENKGREWLEQIRLETMKNDDKVKARQRFRICPTTMRMMTCIMLCKVAETLIQKHGFQGAEKQLKQNPLLWEEMIVKTQTPTMLEAFNILADYQLDNALYFFRSRIEDAFSSKSYCGQTTYDRSRRGKNDSIFERLDVTFSFEQALQQSIAVKGANVTREVVRQMLKNWKRQGLIGV
;
A
#
# COMPACT_ATOMS: atom_id res chain seq x y z
N GLU A 1 -10.76 20.12 13.45
CA GLU A 1 -9.63 20.82 12.79
C GLU A 1 -9.73 20.57 11.30
N MET A 2 -10.07 21.63 10.57
CA MET A 2 -10.14 21.60 9.10
C MET A 2 -8.75 21.40 8.50
N CYS A 3 -8.68 20.65 7.41
CA CYS A 3 -7.51 20.52 6.57
C CYS A 3 -6.95 21.90 6.21
N ILE A 4 -5.64 22.07 6.06
CA ILE A 4 -4.99 23.35 5.70
C ILE A 4 -5.61 23.96 4.44
N ARG A 5 -6.10 23.12 3.52
CA ARG A 5 -6.84 23.50 2.31
C ARG A 5 -8.19 24.16 2.63
N ASP A 6 -8.94 23.63 3.60
CA ASP A 6 -10.23 24.18 4.00
C ASP A 6 -10.09 25.50 4.76
N ARG A 7 -9.06 25.65 5.59
CA ARG A 7 -8.74 26.92 6.25
C ARG A 7 -8.32 28.02 5.28
N ARG A 8 -7.61 27.67 4.19
CA ARG A 8 -7.28 28.63 3.12
C ARG A 8 -8.53 29.05 2.35
N GLN A 9 -9.43 28.11 2.00
CA GLN A 9 -10.69 28.42 1.32
C GLN A 9 -11.64 29.26 2.20
N GLU A 10 -11.70 29.02 3.50
CA GLU A 10 -12.50 29.89 4.41
C GLU A 10 -11.91 31.28 4.59
N LYS A 11 -10.61 31.43 4.72
CA LYS A 11 -9.95 32.76 4.74
C LYS A 11 -10.16 33.51 3.43
N LEU A 12 -10.18 32.81 2.30
CA LEU A 12 -10.45 33.39 0.98
C LEU A 12 -11.92 33.83 0.85
N LYS A 13 -12.87 33.07 1.41
CA LYS A 13 -14.30 33.45 1.45
C LYS A 13 -14.58 34.63 2.40
N GLN A 14 -13.84 34.81 3.46
CA GLN A 14 -13.98 35.92 4.42
C GLN A 14 -13.31 37.23 3.96
N GLY A 15 -12.38 37.18 2.99
CA GLY A 15 -11.74 38.36 2.38
C GLY A 15 -12.50 38.99 1.20
N ALA A 16 -13.50 38.30 0.69
CA ALA A 16 -14.23 38.68 -0.53
C ALA A 16 -15.49 39.54 -0.27
N SER A 17 -15.41 40.51 0.63
CA SER A 17 -16.50 41.50 0.77
C SER A 17 -16.01 42.88 0.36
N ASN A 18 -16.36 43.26 -0.86
CA ASN A 18 -16.26 44.56 -1.53
C ASN A 18 -15.08 44.77 -2.48
N GLY A 19 -15.28 44.49 -3.75
CA GLY A 19 -14.52 45.00 -4.89
C GLY A 19 -14.49 43.96 -6.01
N ASN A 20 -14.84 44.29 -7.20
CA ASN A 20 -14.78 43.61 -8.48
C ASN A 20 -14.56 42.07 -8.42
N ALA A 21 -15.68 41.33 -8.30
CA ALA A 21 -15.68 39.87 -8.04
C ALA A 21 -15.01 39.02 -9.12
N ASP A 22 -14.84 39.53 -10.34
CA ASP A 22 -14.24 38.77 -11.44
C ASP A 22 -12.70 38.86 -11.47
N GLU A 23 -12.11 40.02 -11.21
CA GLU A 23 -10.66 40.20 -11.15
C GLU A 23 -10.04 39.50 -9.90
N ASP A 24 -10.73 39.53 -8.76
CA ASP A 24 -10.30 38.86 -7.55
C ASP A 24 -10.39 37.33 -7.68
N SER A 25 -11.34 36.79 -8.45
CA SER A 25 -11.47 35.35 -8.68
C SER A 25 -10.37 34.80 -9.61
N GLU A 26 -10.00 35.52 -10.65
CA GLU A 26 -8.87 35.15 -11.53
C GLU A 26 -7.53 35.22 -10.80
N ALA A 27 -7.30 36.26 -10.00
CA ALA A 27 -6.10 36.37 -9.17
C ALA A 27 -5.99 35.24 -8.13
N LEU A 28 -7.10 34.79 -7.59
CA LEU A 28 -7.19 33.66 -6.66
C LEU A 28 -6.90 32.32 -7.34
N VAL A 29 -7.46 32.10 -8.53
CA VAL A 29 -7.20 30.88 -9.32
C VAL A 29 -5.72 30.82 -9.70
N ASN A 30 -5.15 31.92 -10.20
CA ASN A 30 -3.73 31.99 -10.55
C ASN A 30 -2.81 31.78 -9.32
N ALA A 31 -3.16 32.31 -8.14
CA ALA A 31 -2.41 32.08 -6.91
C ALA A 31 -2.51 30.64 -6.41
N LEU A 32 -3.64 29.96 -6.63
CA LEU A 32 -3.82 28.53 -6.34
C LEU A 32 -3.04 27.66 -7.32
N ASP A 33 -3.02 28.00 -8.58
CA ASP A 33 -2.26 27.28 -9.62
C ASP A 33 -0.76 27.45 -9.41
N GLU A 34 -0.28 28.66 -9.04
CA GLU A 34 1.11 28.88 -8.65
C GLU A 34 1.51 28.15 -7.37
N ALA A 35 0.62 28.04 -6.38
CA ALA A 35 0.88 27.29 -5.15
C ALA A 35 0.92 25.79 -5.42
N ASN A 36 -0.01 25.29 -6.25
CA ASN A 36 -0.01 23.87 -6.68
C ASN A 36 1.22 23.55 -7.54
N ALA A 37 1.60 24.43 -8.46
CA ALA A 37 2.81 24.27 -9.26
C ALA A 37 4.09 24.29 -8.41
N LYS A 38 4.16 25.09 -7.35
CA LYS A 38 5.29 25.09 -6.41
C LYS A 38 5.35 23.83 -5.54
N ASP A 39 4.21 23.32 -5.08
CA ASP A 39 4.13 22.05 -4.36
C ASP A 39 4.52 20.87 -5.27
N ASP A 40 4.13 20.89 -6.54
CA ASP A 40 4.56 19.92 -7.53
C ASP A 40 6.06 20.02 -7.85
N LEU A 41 6.62 21.20 -8.05
CA LEU A 41 8.04 21.45 -8.31
C LEU A 41 8.94 20.91 -7.18
N PHE A 42 8.51 20.97 -5.92
CA PHE A 42 9.28 20.47 -4.79
C PHE A 42 9.57 18.96 -4.89
N TYR A 43 8.62 18.17 -5.38
CA TYR A 43 8.82 16.75 -5.61
C TYR A 43 9.63 16.43 -6.88
N TYR A 44 9.70 17.34 -7.85
CA TYR A 44 10.38 17.13 -9.12
C TYR A 44 11.88 17.34 -9.12
N ASP A 45 12.41 18.16 -8.19
CA ASP A 45 13.84 18.51 -8.19
C ASP A 45 14.78 17.31 -8.08
N ALA A 46 14.36 16.23 -7.44
CA ALA A 46 15.12 14.99 -7.33
C ALA A 46 14.92 14.03 -8.52
N LEU A 47 13.84 14.17 -9.28
CA LEU A 47 13.47 13.21 -10.32
C LEU A 47 14.47 13.12 -11.50
N PRO A 48 15.07 14.22 -11.99
CA PRO A 48 16.08 14.14 -13.07
C PRO A 48 17.32 13.35 -12.68
N LYS A 49 17.54 13.12 -11.39
CA LYS A 49 18.71 12.42 -10.85
C LYS A 49 18.42 10.94 -10.53
N MET A 50 17.19 10.49 -10.74
CA MET A 50 16.81 9.09 -10.57
C MET A 50 17.50 8.18 -11.60
N PRO A 51 17.70 6.88 -11.32
CA PRO A 51 18.26 5.91 -12.25
C PRO A 51 17.45 5.78 -13.54
N GLN A 52 18.07 5.34 -14.62
CA GLN A 52 17.52 5.27 -15.96
C GLN A 52 16.12 4.64 -16.02
N GLY A 53 15.94 3.42 -15.52
CA GLY A 53 14.62 2.76 -15.58
C GLY A 53 13.53 3.49 -14.80
N VAL A 54 13.90 4.15 -13.67
CA VAL A 54 12.95 4.97 -12.89
C VAL A 54 12.60 6.25 -13.66
N ARG A 55 13.59 6.94 -14.24
CA ARG A 55 13.34 8.12 -15.10
C ARG A 55 12.47 7.77 -16.30
N ASP A 56 12.73 6.65 -16.96
CA ASP A 56 11.96 6.20 -18.11
C ASP A 56 10.50 5.93 -17.72
N SER A 57 10.28 5.33 -16.55
CA SER A 57 8.95 5.11 -15.99
C SER A 57 8.20 6.40 -15.70
N ILE A 58 8.88 7.41 -15.15
CA ILE A 58 8.31 8.74 -14.87
C ILE A 58 8.00 9.45 -16.20
N SER A 59 8.93 9.43 -17.15
CA SER A 59 8.74 10.08 -18.45
C SER A 59 7.58 9.49 -19.25
N ALA A 60 7.31 8.19 -19.06
CA ALA A 60 6.20 7.49 -19.73
C ALA A 60 4.82 7.89 -19.23
N VAL A 61 4.68 8.34 -17.98
CA VAL A 61 3.41 8.74 -17.38
C VAL A 61 3.28 10.25 -17.20
N GLY A 62 4.37 10.97 -17.38
CA GLY A 62 4.46 12.41 -17.16
C GLY A 62 4.73 12.79 -15.70
N PRO A 63 5.17 14.04 -15.51
CA PRO A 63 5.59 14.52 -14.20
C PRO A 63 4.48 14.46 -13.15
N ALA A 64 3.25 14.76 -13.47
CA ALA A 64 2.12 14.73 -12.53
C ALA A 64 1.89 13.37 -11.86
N LEU A 65 2.29 12.27 -12.51
CA LEU A 65 2.18 10.91 -11.99
C LEU A 65 3.52 10.33 -11.53
N ALA A 66 4.55 11.17 -11.35
CA ALA A 66 5.89 10.71 -10.96
C ALA A 66 5.89 9.93 -9.64
N MET A 67 5.28 10.47 -8.60
CA MET A 67 5.22 9.80 -7.29
C MET A 67 4.32 8.56 -7.30
N PRO A 68 3.11 8.57 -7.92
CA PRO A 68 2.32 7.38 -8.14
C PRO A 68 3.07 6.25 -8.88
N VAL A 69 3.81 6.56 -9.96
CA VAL A 69 4.53 5.53 -10.70
C VAL A 69 5.72 4.99 -9.91
N ILE A 70 6.47 5.83 -9.17
CA ILE A 70 7.54 5.36 -8.27
C ILE A 70 6.95 4.41 -7.22
N THR A 71 5.78 4.75 -6.66
CA THR A 71 5.08 3.91 -5.68
C THR A 71 4.65 2.57 -6.28
N ALA A 72 4.31 2.51 -7.55
CA ALA A 72 3.94 1.27 -8.25
C ALA A 72 5.15 0.42 -8.67
N ILE A 73 6.23 1.04 -9.14
CA ILE A 73 7.39 0.28 -9.63
C ILE A 73 8.28 -0.26 -8.51
N CYS A 74 8.34 0.37 -7.32
CA CYS A 74 9.17 -0.14 -6.24
C CYS A 74 8.77 -1.55 -5.78
N PRO A 75 7.49 -1.92 -5.57
CA PRO A 75 7.12 -3.31 -5.33
C PRO A 75 7.48 -4.24 -6.49
N THR A 76 7.39 -3.76 -7.73
CA THR A 76 7.76 -4.53 -8.92
C THR A 76 9.26 -4.82 -8.96
N ILE A 77 10.08 -3.80 -8.69
CA ILE A 77 11.55 -3.94 -8.58
C ILE A 77 11.92 -4.87 -7.42
N GLY A 78 11.24 -4.74 -6.26
CA GLY A 78 11.46 -5.61 -5.11
C GLY A 78 11.13 -7.08 -5.42
N MET A 79 10.12 -7.35 -6.24
CA MET A 79 9.82 -8.68 -6.75
C MET A 79 10.93 -9.22 -7.66
N LEU A 80 11.49 -8.38 -8.52
CA LEU A 80 12.58 -8.78 -9.43
C LEU A 80 13.88 -9.04 -8.65
N ALA A 81 14.23 -8.17 -7.71
CA ALA A 81 15.40 -8.32 -6.84
C ALA A 81 15.15 -9.30 -5.67
N THR A 82 14.65 -10.47 -6.00
CA THR A 82 14.09 -11.44 -5.04
C THR A 82 15.09 -11.95 -4.00
N GLY A 83 16.38 -12.01 -4.33
CA GLY A 83 17.45 -12.48 -3.43
C GLY A 83 18.04 -11.38 -2.53
N VAL A 84 17.63 -10.12 -2.70
CA VAL A 84 18.21 -9.00 -1.96
C VAL A 84 17.50 -8.81 -0.62
N LYS A 85 18.31 -8.67 0.44
CA LYS A 85 17.87 -8.23 1.75
C LYS A 85 18.65 -6.99 2.18
N VAL A 86 17.97 -6.06 2.80
CA VAL A 86 18.55 -4.81 3.32
C VAL A 86 18.39 -4.72 4.84
N SER A 87 19.44 -4.25 5.50
CA SER A 87 19.36 -3.93 6.93
C SER A 87 18.47 -2.69 7.15
N VAL A 88 17.50 -2.83 8.02
CA VAL A 88 16.65 -1.74 8.49
C VAL A 88 16.64 -1.76 10.00
N HIS A 89 17.30 -0.78 10.60
CA HIS A 89 17.47 -0.68 12.06
C HIS A 89 18.02 -1.98 12.71
N GLY A 90 19.00 -2.60 12.04
CA GLY A 90 19.67 -3.81 12.52
C GLY A 90 18.94 -5.13 12.26
N LYS A 91 17.81 -5.10 11.56
CA LYS A 91 17.09 -6.30 11.12
C LYS A 91 17.16 -6.44 9.60
N MET A 92 17.55 -7.60 9.10
CA MET A 92 17.51 -7.89 7.66
C MET A 92 16.05 -8.04 7.20
N ASN A 93 15.72 -7.37 6.11
CA ASN A 93 14.39 -7.34 5.53
C ASN A 93 14.49 -7.59 4.02
N SER A 94 13.64 -8.47 3.52
CA SER A 94 13.39 -8.59 2.08
C SER A 94 12.67 -7.37 1.54
N LEU A 95 12.70 -7.18 0.22
CA LEU A 95 12.11 -6.01 -0.44
C LEU A 95 10.60 -6.20 -0.69
N ASN A 96 9.89 -6.69 0.33
CA ASN A 96 8.43 -6.84 0.28
C ASN A 96 7.75 -5.49 0.44
N LEU A 97 6.93 -5.12 -0.54
CA LEU A 97 6.19 -3.85 -0.56
C LEU A 97 4.75 -4.07 -1.01
N ILE A 98 3.86 -3.31 -0.42
CA ILE A 98 2.44 -3.28 -0.78
C ILE A 98 2.08 -1.83 -1.07
N SER A 99 1.61 -1.53 -2.26
CA SER A 99 1.26 -0.17 -2.67
C SER A 99 -0.18 -0.06 -3.17
N TYR A 100 -0.73 1.12 -2.99
CA TYR A 100 -2.04 1.49 -3.50
C TYR A 100 -1.98 2.88 -4.14
N ILE A 101 -2.35 2.96 -5.41
CA ILE A 101 -2.48 4.22 -6.14
C ILE A 101 -3.95 4.63 -6.13
N ALA A 102 -4.26 5.62 -5.30
CA ALA A 102 -5.61 6.15 -5.14
C ALA A 102 -5.84 7.32 -6.09
N GLY A 103 -6.91 7.26 -6.85
CA GLY A 103 -7.31 8.36 -7.73
C GLY A 103 -8.77 8.23 -8.15
N ASP A 104 -9.41 9.35 -8.42
CA ASP A 104 -10.77 9.39 -8.89
C ASP A 104 -10.90 8.78 -10.30
N PHE A 105 -12.12 8.68 -10.82
CA PHE A 105 -12.32 8.26 -12.21
C PHE A 105 -11.63 9.25 -13.16
N ALA A 106 -11.09 8.72 -14.26
CA ALA A 106 -10.35 9.50 -15.27
C ALA A 106 -9.08 10.24 -14.76
N SER A 107 -8.53 9.89 -13.60
CA SER A 107 -7.34 10.53 -13.02
C SER A 107 -5.99 10.06 -13.63
N GLY A 108 -6.01 9.35 -14.75
CA GLY A 108 -4.80 8.91 -15.44
C GLY A 108 -4.13 7.66 -14.88
N LYS A 109 -4.71 6.98 -13.89
CA LYS A 109 -4.14 5.75 -13.28
C LYS A 109 -3.76 4.67 -14.30
N GLY A 110 -4.52 4.55 -15.40
CA GLY A 110 -4.28 3.54 -16.45
C GLY A 110 -2.95 3.71 -17.18
N SER A 111 -2.30 4.87 -17.11
CA SER A 111 -0.97 5.06 -17.71
C SER A 111 0.15 4.33 -16.97
N ILE A 112 -0.09 3.88 -15.73
CA ILE A 112 0.87 3.10 -14.92
C ILE A 112 0.95 1.65 -15.40
N ASP A 113 -0.13 1.11 -15.95
CA ASP A 113 -0.23 -0.29 -16.42
C ASP A 113 0.88 -0.68 -17.42
N PRO A 114 1.09 0.07 -18.53
CA PRO A 114 2.14 -0.27 -19.47
C PRO A 114 3.56 -0.23 -18.89
N VAL A 115 3.77 0.60 -17.87
CA VAL A 115 5.05 0.70 -17.17
C VAL A 115 5.29 -0.54 -16.29
N VAL A 116 4.30 -0.94 -15.49
CA VAL A 116 4.38 -2.17 -14.69
C VAL A 116 4.55 -3.40 -15.59
N ASP A 117 3.85 -3.42 -16.72
CA ASP A 117 3.99 -4.47 -17.73
C ASP A 117 5.41 -4.56 -18.31
N ALA A 118 6.05 -3.41 -18.58
CA ALA A 118 7.44 -3.39 -19.07
C ALA A 118 8.40 -3.98 -18.05
N TRP A 119 8.29 -3.61 -16.77
CA TRP A 119 9.11 -4.17 -15.68
C TRP A 119 8.89 -5.67 -15.46
N THR A 120 7.68 -6.17 -15.64
CA THR A 120 7.33 -7.58 -15.39
C THR A 120 7.39 -8.48 -16.62
N SER A 121 7.77 -7.94 -17.78
CA SER A 121 7.64 -8.60 -19.09
C SER A 121 8.31 -9.98 -19.13
N GLU A 122 9.54 -10.13 -18.63
CA GLU A 122 10.25 -11.41 -18.62
C GLU A 122 9.61 -12.44 -17.67
N VAL A 123 9.20 -12.00 -16.47
CA VAL A 123 8.50 -12.88 -15.52
C VAL A 123 7.17 -13.35 -16.10
N LYS A 124 6.39 -12.45 -16.71
CA LYS A 124 5.13 -12.81 -17.39
C LYS A 124 5.34 -13.76 -18.55
N GLN A 125 6.45 -13.64 -19.27
CA GLN A 125 6.78 -14.56 -20.36
C GLN A 125 7.07 -15.97 -19.81
N MET A 126 7.82 -16.08 -18.71
CA MET A 126 8.04 -17.37 -18.02
C MET A 126 6.73 -17.94 -17.48
N ASP A 127 5.92 -17.13 -16.86
CA ASP A 127 4.61 -17.54 -16.32
C ASP A 127 3.66 -18.06 -17.41
N LYS A 128 3.69 -17.48 -18.62
CA LYS A 128 2.93 -18.00 -19.78
C LYS A 128 3.34 -19.43 -20.14
N MET A 129 4.63 -19.75 -20.08
CA MET A 129 5.10 -21.13 -20.33
C MET A 129 4.59 -22.10 -19.27
N TYR A 130 4.58 -21.68 -18.01
CA TYR A 130 4.01 -22.47 -16.92
C TYR A 130 2.49 -22.65 -17.06
N GLN A 131 1.78 -21.60 -17.42
CA GLN A 131 0.33 -21.66 -17.67
C GLN A 131 0.00 -22.62 -18.81
N GLN A 132 0.78 -22.68 -19.88
CA GLN A 132 0.61 -23.65 -20.95
C GLN A 132 0.75 -25.08 -20.44
N GLN A 133 1.72 -25.36 -19.59
CA GLN A 133 1.89 -26.70 -18.96
C GLN A 133 0.70 -27.07 -18.07
N GLU A 134 0.15 -26.11 -17.33
CA GLU A 134 -1.07 -26.33 -16.54
C GLU A 134 -2.29 -26.61 -17.42
N ASP A 135 -2.43 -25.91 -18.52
CA ASP A 135 -3.55 -26.11 -19.46
C ASP A 135 -3.47 -27.47 -20.16
N GLU A 136 -2.26 -27.92 -20.52
CA GLU A 136 -2.01 -29.28 -21.01
C GLU A 136 -2.35 -30.34 -19.96
N TRP A 137 -1.95 -30.13 -18.70
CA TRP A 137 -2.30 -31.01 -17.61
C TRP A 137 -3.81 -31.07 -17.41
N ARG A 138 -4.52 -29.92 -17.39
CA ARG A 138 -5.98 -29.85 -17.28
C ARG A 138 -6.66 -30.59 -18.44
N ALA A 139 -6.15 -30.47 -19.65
CA ALA A 139 -6.67 -31.17 -20.82
C ALA A 139 -6.50 -32.71 -20.67
N ARG A 140 -5.29 -33.15 -20.24
CA ARG A 140 -5.05 -34.59 -19.98
C ARG A 140 -5.92 -35.12 -18.84
N LYS A 141 -6.09 -34.36 -17.76
CA LYS A 141 -6.96 -34.73 -16.62
C LYS A 141 -8.42 -34.89 -17.05
N ARG A 142 -8.94 -34.00 -17.93
CA ARG A 142 -10.31 -34.11 -18.48
C ARG A 142 -10.46 -35.29 -19.41
N ALA A 143 -9.43 -35.66 -20.16
CA ALA A 143 -9.46 -36.80 -21.10
C ALA A 143 -9.32 -38.13 -20.38
N ALA A 144 -8.78 -38.17 -19.16
CA ALA A 144 -8.61 -39.42 -18.39
C ALA A 144 -9.97 -39.98 -17.94
N LYS A 145 -10.28 -41.19 -18.40
CA LYS A 145 -11.59 -41.88 -18.13
C LYS A 145 -11.67 -42.44 -16.70
N ASN A 146 -10.52 -42.79 -16.11
CA ASN A 146 -10.41 -43.43 -14.80
C ASN A 146 -9.66 -42.54 -13.80
N LYS A 147 -10.11 -42.49 -12.52
CA LYS A 147 -9.38 -41.77 -11.44
C LYS A 147 -7.96 -42.26 -11.23
N LYS A 148 -7.65 -43.53 -11.50
CA LYS A 148 -6.30 -44.10 -11.37
C LYS A 148 -5.32 -43.64 -12.47
N GLU A 149 -5.84 -43.12 -13.58
CA GLU A 149 -5.05 -42.65 -14.74
C GLU A 149 -4.93 -41.12 -14.76
N GLN A 150 -5.44 -40.43 -13.74
CA GLN A 150 -5.35 -38.97 -13.69
C GLN A 150 -3.92 -38.55 -13.49
N PRO A 151 -3.39 -37.61 -14.32
CA PRO A 151 -2.05 -37.10 -14.17
C PRO A 151 -1.95 -36.28 -12.88
N GLU A 152 -0.81 -36.40 -12.20
CA GLU A 152 -0.49 -35.60 -11.03
C GLU A 152 -0.44 -34.11 -11.39
N GLU A 153 -0.89 -33.25 -10.48
CA GLU A 153 -0.91 -31.81 -10.69
C GLU A 153 0.51 -31.23 -10.63
N PRO A 154 0.96 -30.51 -11.68
CA PRO A 154 2.28 -29.92 -11.66
C PRO A 154 2.32 -28.72 -10.71
N LYS A 155 3.33 -28.70 -9.84
CA LYS A 155 3.63 -27.57 -8.96
C LYS A 155 4.56 -26.59 -9.68
N LEU A 156 3.96 -25.65 -10.40
CA LEU A 156 4.70 -24.69 -11.24
C LEU A 156 4.91 -23.36 -10.54
N PRO A 157 6.13 -22.76 -10.62
CA PRO A 157 6.49 -21.55 -9.91
C PRO A 157 5.99 -20.27 -10.62
N VAL A 158 4.68 -20.17 -10.86
CA VAL A 158 4.05 -18.97 -11.39
C VAL A 158 4.17 -17.84 -10.37
N ARG A 159 4.69 -16.70 -10.77
CA ARG A 159 4.98 -15.58 -9.89
C ARG A 159 4.01 -14.41 -10.00
N CYS A 160 3.45 -14.14 -11.18
CA CYS A 160 2.42 -13.11 -11.37
C CYS A 160 1.05 -13.68 -11.03
N LEU A 161 0.53 -13.36 -9.86
CA LEU A 161 -0.69 -13.93 -9.28
C LEU A 161 -1.83 -12.92 -9.27
N THR A 162 -3.02 -13.36 -9.70
CA THR A 162 -4.21 -12.51 -9.63
C THR A 162 -4.74 -12.39 -8.20
N LEU A 163 -5.19 -11.19 -7.82
CA LEU A 163 -5.94 -10.96 -6.56
C LEU A 163 -7.39 -11.45 -6.64
N ASN A 164 -7.88 -11.84 -7.83
CA ASN A 164 -9.15 -12.51 -8.01
C ASN A 164 -9.02 -14.02 -7.71
N ASN A 165 -8.79 -14.35 -6.45
CA ASN A 165 -8.43 -15.68 -6.02
C ASN A 165 -9.09 -16.02 -4.66
N THR A 166 -8.99 -17.28 -4.22
CA THR A 166 -9.28 -17.70 -2.85
C THR A 166 -7.99 -17.72 -2.03
N VAL A 167 -8.10 -17.56 -0.71
CA VAL A 167 -6.95 -17.65 0.21
C VAL A 167 -6.21 -18.99 0.06
N ALA A 168 -6.96 -20.10 -0.12
CA ALA A 168 -6.38 -21.43 -0.27
C ALA A 168 -5.53 -21.55 -1.54
N ASN A 169 -6.09 -21.22 -2.69
CA ASN A 169 -5.36 -21.32 -3.96
C ASN A 169 -4.20 -20.32 -4.02
N LEU A 170 -4.36 -19.11 -3.47
CA LEU A 170 -3.26 -18.14 -3.40
C LEU A 170 -2.13 -18.64 -2.50
N ALA A 171 -2.45 -19.26 -1.35
CA ALA A 171 -1.45 -19.84 -0.45
C ALA A 171 -0.65 -20.96 -1.15
N GLU A 172 -1.31 -21.82 -1.90
CA GLU A 172 -0.66 -22.88 -2.69
C GLU A 172 0.24 -22.30 -3.78
N ARG A 173 -0.23 -21.29 -4.53
CA ARG A 173 0.58 -20.57 -5.52
C ARG A 173 1.83 -19.94 -4.90
N LEU A 174 1.66 -19.28 -3.76
CA LEU A 174 2.78 -18.65 -3.04
C LEU A 174 3.78 -19.68 -2.51
N ALA A 175 3.33 -20.85 -2.07
CA ALA A 175 4.21 -21.94 -1.67
C ALA A 175 5.04 -22.51 -2.85
N ASN A 176 4.49 -22.44 -4.07
CA ASN A 176 5.14 -22.98 -5.28
C ASN A 176 6.16 -22.01 -5.92
N THR A 177 6.39 -20.81 -5.36
CA THR A 177 7.30 -19.81 -5.95
C THR A 177 8.80 -20.12 -5.76
N GLU A 178 9.13 -21.26 -5.18
CA GLU A 178 10.52 -21.70 -4.96
C GLU A 178 11.39 -20.69 -4.18
N GLY A 179 10.79 -20.02 -3.20
CA GLY A 179 11.47 -19.00 -2.40
C GLY A 179 11.69 -17.66 -3.12
N LYS A 180 11.08 -17.46 -4.30
CA LYS A 180 11.10 -16.17 -5.00
C LYS A 180 9.87 -15.33 -4.66
N HIS A 181 10.00 -14.01 -4.78
CA HIS A 181 8.85 -13.13 -4.61
C HIS A 181 7.79 -13.36 -5.69
N ALA A 182 6.56 -13.55 -5.25
CA ALA A 182 5.38 -13.38 -6.10
C ALA A 182 5.03 -11.90 -6.28
N PHE A 183 4.24 -11.61 -7.29
CA PHE A 183 3.76 -10.28 -7.61
C PHE A 183 2.29 -10.30 -7.97
N SER A 184 1.55 -9.32 -7.49
CA SER A 184 0.17 -9.09 -7.89
C SER A 184 -0.03 -7.64 -8.28
N PHE A 185 -0.60 -7.42 -9.44
CA PHE A 185 -1.03 -6.12 -9.92
C PHE A 185 -2.51 -6.14 -10.26
N THR A 186 -3.24 -5.13 -9.79
CA THR A 186 -4.62 -4.90 -10.23
C THR A 186 -4.84 -3.43 -10.56
N PRO A 187 -5.28 -3.11 -11.79
CA PRO A 187 -5.63 -1.75 -12.18
C PRO A 187 -6.94 -1.27 -11.56
N GLU A 188 -7.79 -2.21 -11.09
CA GLU A 188 -9.10 -1.95 -10.49
C GLU A 188 -9.28 -2.68 -9.16
N ALA A 189 -8.85 -2.04 -8.08
CA ALA A 189 -8.97 -2.58 -6.72
C ALA A 189 -10.43 -2.69 -6.24
N ASP A 190 -11.39 -2.06 -6.91
CA ASP A 190 -12.82 -2.15 -6.59
C ASP A 190 -13.33 -3.60 -6.65
N THR A 191 -12.86 -4.36 -7.62
CA THR A 191 -13.20 -5.79 -7.77
C THR A 191 -12.65 -6.64 -6.62
N VAL A 192 -11.46 -6.33 -6.15
CA VAL A 192 -10.81 -6.97 -4.99
C VAL A 192 -11.55 -6.62 -3.71
N ALA A 193 -11.85 -5.33 -3.51
CA ALA A 193 -12.54 -4.83 -2.33
C ALA A 193 -13.94 -5.44 -2.13
N GLN A 194 -14.65 -5.75 -3.23
CA GLN A 194 -15.95 -6.43 -3.16
C GLN A 194 -15.82 -7.89 -2.68
N LYS A 195 -14.78 -8.60 -3.12
CA LYS A 195 -14.54 -10.01 -2.76
C LYS A 195 -14.04 -10.18 -1.34
N TRP A 196 -13.27 -9.25 -0.81
CA TRP A 196 -12.72 -9.33 0.55
C TRP A 196 -13.75 -9.24 1.67
N LYS A 197 -15.02 -9.07 1.34
CA LYS A 197 -16.13 -9.25 2.30
C LYS A 197 -16.31 -10.70 2.74
N SER A 198 -15.80 -11.67 1.99
CA SER A 198 -15.83 -13.08 2.33
C SER A 198 -14.54 -13.50 3.04
N ALA A 199 -14.65 -14.21 4.16
CA ALA A 199 -13.51 -14.79 4.86
C ALA A 199 -12.66 -15.73 3.99
N MET A 200 -13.24 -16.31 2.93
CA MET A 200 -12.53 -17.17 1.98
C MET A 200 -11.61 -16.40 1.03
N SER A 201 -11.74 -15.09 0.95
CA SER A 201 -11.01 -14.21 0.04
C SER A 201 -10.41 -12.99 0.74
N ASP A 202 -10.39 -12.95 2.07
CA ASP A 202 -9.73 -11.89 2.85
C ASP A 202 -8.23 -12.19 2.97
N PHE A 203 -7.44 -11.48 2.20
CA PHE A 203 -5.97 -11.61 2.20
C PHE A 203 -5.28 -10.67 3.20
N SER A 204 -6.00 -9.90 4.00
CA SER A 204 -5.40 -8.89 4.89
C SER A 204 -4.35 -9.45 5.85
N VAL A 205 -4.58 -10.67 6.35
CA VAL A 205 -3.60 -11.37 7.21
C VAL A 205 -2.36 -11.77 6.41
N MET A 206 -2.55 -12.36 5.22
CA MET A 206 -1.43 -12.75 4.35
C MET A 206 -0.61 -11.54 3.92
N LEU A 207 -1.24 -10.42 3.58
CA LEU A 207 -0.57 -9.18 3.21
C LEU A 207 0.27 -8.60 4.36
N ARG A 208 -0.24 -8.65 5.59
CA ARG A 208 0.55 -8.23 6.76
C ARG A 208 1.76 -9.11 6.98
N GLN A 209 1.61 -10.43 6.87
CA GLN A 209 2.72 -11.38 6.98
C GLN A 209 3.71 -11.24 5.81
N ALA A 210 3.20 -11.03 4.59
CA ALA A 210 4.04 -10.75 3.42
C ALA A 210 4.88 -9.49 3.59
N TYR A 211 4.28 -8.38 4.07
CA TYR A 211 5.04 -7.16 4.32
C TYR A 211 6.20 -7.37 5.31
N ASP A 212 5.94 -8.14 6.37
CA ASP A 212 6.94 -8.44 7.41
C ASP A 212 7.88 -9.60 7.00
N GLY A 213 7.61 -10.33 5.91
CA GLY A 213 8.39 -11.48 5.42
C GLY A 213 8.38 -12.66 6.40
N THR A 214 7.31 -12.82 7.18
CA THR A 214 7.17 -13.87 8.19
C THR A 214 6.60 -15.15 7.59
N SER A 215 6.59 -16.24 8.39
CA SER A 215 6.01 -17.51 7.97
C SER A 215 4.50 -17.41 7.77
N TYR A 216 3.99 -18.25 6.88
CA TYR A 216 2.57 -18.46 6.69
C TYR A 216 2.26 -19.94 6.64
N GLU A 217 1.32 -20.37 7.46
CA GLU A 217 0.91 -21.75 7.57
C GLU A 217 -0.60 -21.89 7.37
N ARG A 218 -0.98 -22.94 6.67
CA ARG A 218 -2.38 -23.33 6.50
C ARG A 218 -2.49 -24.84 6.58
N GLU A 219 -3.31 -25.31 7.52
CA GLU A 219 -3.61 -26.72 7.71
C GLU A 219 -5.10 -26.99 7.57
N ALA A 220 -5.46 -28.11 6.96
CA ALA A 220 -6.81 -28.60 6.88
C ALA A 220 -6.84 -30.13 7.00
N ARG A 221 -7.94 -30.65 7.53
CA ARG A 221 -8.06 -32.12 7.80
C ARG A 221 -8.31 -32.95 6.55
N SER A 222 -8.90 -32.37 5.48
CA SER A 222 -9.21 -33.10 4.27
C SER A 222 -7.95 -33.40 3.48
N ALA A 223 -7.81 -34.60 2.94
CA ALA A 223 -6.69 -34.98 2.09
C ALA A 223 -6.60 -34.16 0.78
N ASP A 224 -7.75 -33.68 0.29
CA ASP A 224 -7.84 -32.85 -0.91
C ASP A 224 -7.72 -31.34 -0.60
N ALA A 225 -7.53 -30.96 0.66
CA ALA A 225 -7.44 -29.57 1.05
C ALA A 225 -5.98 -29.06 0.95
N VAL A 226 -5.86 -27.78 0.64
CA VAL A 226 -4.57 -27.11 0.54
C VAL A 226 -3.93 -26.97 1.92
N ASN A 227 -2.81 -27.68 2.10
CA ASN A 227 -1.92 -27.60 3.24
C ASN A 227 -0.59 -27.02 2.77
N VAL A 228 -0.17 -25.90 3.37
CA VAL A 228 1.06 -25.20 3.01
C VAL A 228 1.81 -24.75 4.25
N HIS A 229 3.13 -24.81 4.16
CA HIS A 229 4.06 -24.24 5.11
C HIS A 229 5.07 -23.38 4.35
N ILE A 230 5.03 -22.07 4.55
CA ILE A 230 5.90 -21.09 3.90
C ILE A 230 6.74 -20.44 4.99
N GLU A 231 8.05 -20.64 4.98
CA GLU A 231 8.95 -20.07 5.99
C GLU A 231 9.03 -18.54 5.88
N HIS A 232 9.11 -18.04 4.65
CA HIS A 232 9.17 -16.62 4.34
C HIS A 232 8.14 -16.29 3.27
N LEU A 233 7.09 -15.58 3.63
CA LEU A 233 6.06 -15.16 2.70
C LEU A 233 6.56 -13.95 1.90
N LEU A 234 6.97 -14.19 0.66
CA LEU A 234 7.54 -13.21 -0.25
C LEU A 234 6.50 -12.82 -1.31
N TRP A 235 5.80 -11.72 -1.09
CA TRP A 235 4.74 -11.28 -1.97
C TRP A 235 4.65 -9.76 -2.04
N ASN A 236 4.80 -9.22 -3.24
CA ASN A 236 4.71 -7.80 -3.55
C ASN A 236 3.37 -7.51 -4.25
N VAL A 237 2.71 -6.44 -3.87
CA VAL A 237 1.37 -6.13 -4.37
C VAL A 237 1.25 -4.66 -4.77
N VAL A 238 0.67 -4.41 -5.92
CA VAL A 238 0.31 -3.08 -6.43
C VAL A 238 -1.17 -3.07 -6.77
N MET A 239 -1.88 -2.13 -6.22
CA MET A 239 -3.31 -1.92 -6.46
C MET A 239 -3.54 -0.49 -6.95
N CYS A 240 -4.35 -0.33 -7.98
CA CYS A 240 -4.87 0.96 -8.40
C CYS A 240 -6.38 0.98 -8.21
N GLY A 241 -6.95 2.07 -7.72
CA GLY A 241 -8.39 2.15 -7.50
C GLY A 241 -8.83 3.52 -7.00
N THR A 242 -10.13 3.62 -6.71
CA THR A 242 -10.69 4.82 -6.10
C THR A 242 -10.34 4.92 -4.62
N PRO A 243 -10.41 6.12 -4.02
CA PRO A 243 -10.30 6.27 -2.56
C PRO A 243 -11.32 5.42 -1.80
N ASP A 244 -12.53 5.27 -2.33
CA ASP A 244 -13.58 4.46 -1.73
C ASP A 244 -13.22 2.95 -1.73
N ALA A 245 -12.61 2.45 -2.81
CA ALA A 245 -12.09 1.09 -2.84
C ALA A 245 -10.94 0.89 -1.83
N LEU A 246 -10.04 1.87 -1.67
CA LEU A 246 -9.00 1.85 -0.64
C LEU A 246 -9.60 1.64 0.76
N TYR A 247 -10.67 2.39 1.09
CA TYR A 247 -11.32 2.27 2.39
C TYR A 247 -12.06 0.95 2.60
N ARG A 248 -12.43 0.27 1.51
CA ARG A 248 -13.00 -1.08 1.58
C ARG A 248 -11.91 -2.15 1.73
N VAL A 249 -10.76 -1.97 1.09
CA VAL A 249 -9.58 -2.83 1.26
C VAL A 249 -9.02 -2.69 2.68
N VAL A 250 -8.93 -1.46 3.18
CA VAL A 250 -8.49 -1.16 4.55
C VAL A 250 -9.71 -0.93 5.42
N ASN A 251 -10.33 -2.01 5.85
CA ASN A 251 -11.58 -1.97 6.62
C ASN A 251 -11.36 -1.93 8.16
N ASN A 252 -10.14 -2.15 8.64
CA ASN A 252 -9.78 -2.12 10.06
C ASN A 252 -8.55 -1.23 10.29
N TYR A 253 -8.68 -0.24 11.17
CA TYR A 253 -7.63 0.74 11.47
C TYR A 253 -6.88 0.45 12.78
N THR A 254 -7.21 -0.63 13.48
CA THR A 254 -6.56 -1.04 14.72
C THR A 254 -5.61 -2.23 14.57
N ASP A 255 -5.69 -2.97 13.47
CA ASP A 255 -4.88 -4.18 13.21
C ASP A 255 -3.51 -3.89 12.57
N GLY A 256 -3.25 -2.62 12.23
CA GLY A 256 -1.99 -2.16 11.64
C GLY A 256 -1.82 -2.48 10.14
N PHE A 257 -2.84 -2.99 9.44
CA PHE A 257 -2.76 -3.24 8.00
C PHE A 257 -2.57 -1.94 7.21
N GLN A 258 -3.34 -0.88 7.54
CA GLN A 258 -3.25 0.43 6.91
C GLN A 258 -1.83 1.02 6.94
N SER A 259 -1.04 0.71 7.97
CA SER A 259 0.32 1.24 8.10
C SER A 259 1.37 0.50 7.26
N ARG A 260 1.00 -0.62 6.64
CA ARG A 260 1.86 -1.43 5.78
C ARG A 260 1.64 -1.18 4.29
N ILE A 261 0.61 -0.42 3.95
CA ILE A 261 0.30 -0.05 2.56
C ILE A 261 0.89 1.33 2.28
N VAL A 262 1.74 1.41 1.26
CA VAL A 262 2.19 2.69 0.71
C VAL A 262 1.08 3.26 -0.16
N VAL A 263 0.58 4.43 0.17
CA VAL A 263 -0.47 5.06 -0.62
C VAL A 263 0.08 6.25 -1.38
N ALA A 264 -0.15 6.28 -2.68
CA ALA A 264 0.03 7.45 -3.52
C ALA A 264 -1.32 7.92 -4.04
N ARG A 265 -1.50 9.22 -4.16
CA ARG A 265 -2.69 9.80 -4.80
C ARG A 265 -2.33 10.38 -6.17
N THR A 266 -3.21 10.22 -7.13
CA THR A 266 -3.12 10.94 -8.39
C THR A 266 -3.52 12.40 -8.16
N PRO A 267 -2.95 13.35 -8.92
CA PRO A 267 -3.39 14.74 -8.85
C PRO A 267 -4.85 14.88 -9.32
N ASP A 268 -5.49 15.94 -8.86
CA ASP A 268 -6.78 16.35 -9.39
C ASP A 268 -6.58 16.98 -10.77
N ASN A 269 -7.10 16.34 -11.80
CA ASN A 269 -7.01 16.77 -13.19
C ASN A 269 -8.35 17.25 -13.77
N THR A 270 -9.33 17.54 -12.91
CA THR A 270 -10.71 17.87 -13.31
C THR A 270 -10.77 19.03 -14.31
N PHE A 271 -9.94 20.04 -14.11
CA PHE A 271 -9.88 21.24 -14.97
C PHE A 271 -8.60 21.34 -15.79
N THR A 272 -7.81 20.28 -15.84
CA THR A 272 -6.57 20.27 -16.64
C THR A 272 -6.92 20.29 -18.12
N PRO A 273 -6.41 21.25 -18.91
CA PRO A 273 -6.68 21.29 -20.33
C PRO A 273 -6.06 20.08 -21.02
N LEU A 274 -6.73 19.59 -22.06
CA LEU A 274 -6.17 18.55 -22.92
C LEU A 274 -4.95 19.12 -23.64
N THR A 275 -3.79 18.53 -23.43
CA THR A 275 -2.55 18.91 -24.10
C THR A 275 -2.23 17.91 -25.21
N ASP A 276 -1.57 18.36 -26.28
CA ASP A 276 -1.09 17.48 -27.36
C ASP A 276 0.10 16.61 -26.95
N ASN A 277 0.68 16.87 -25.78
CA ASN A 277 1.75 16.06 -25.20
C ASN A 277 1.19 14.78 -24.58
N LEU A 278 1.15 13.74 -25.36
CA LEU A 278 0.83 12.40 -24.86
C LEU A 278 2.09 11.79 -24.25
N PHE A 279 2.01 11.51 -22.94
CA PHE A 279 3.04 10.71 -22.26
C PHE A 279 2.81 9.24 -22.62
N VAL A 280 3.78 8.63 -23.28
CA VAL A 280 3.70 7.23 -23.75
C VAL A 280 5.03 6.55 -23.47
N LEU A 281 4.97 5.29 -23.06
CA LEU A 281 6.16 4.47 -22.93
C LEU A 281 6.72 4.13 -24.34
N THR A 282 7.84 4.73 -24.70
CA THR A 282 8.53 4.46 -25.97
C THR A 282 9.23 3.11 -25.97
N GLU A 283 9.52 2.57 -27.16
CA GLU A 283 10.21 1.28 -27.27
C GLU A 283 11.63 1.33 -26.67
N THR A 284 12.33 2.46 -26.83
CA THR A 284 13.64 2.66 -26.20
C THR A 284 13.56 2.63 -24.68
N GLN A 285 12.59 3.30 -24.09
CA GLN A 285 12.36 3.28 -22.62
C GLN A 285 11.99 1.87 -22.15
N ARG A 286 11.14 1.17 -22.91
CA ARG A 286 10.77 -0.23 -22.63
C ARG A 286 12.01 -1.13 -22.61
N GLU A 287 12.91 -0.98 -23.58
CA GLU A 287 14.15 -1.76 -23.64
C GLU A 287 15.09 -1.43 -22.48
N HIS A 288 15.26 -0.16 -22.09
CA HIS A 288 16.04 0.21 -20.91
C HIS A 288 15.48 -0.44 -19.64
N ILE A 289 14.16 -0.36 -19.43
CA ILE A 289 13.48 -0.98 -18.30
C ILE A 289 13.72 -2.50 -18.32
N ARG A 290 13.55 -3.16 -19.47
CA ARG A 290 13.76 -4.60 -19.63
C ARG A 290 15.19 -5.00 -19.27
N GLN A 291 16.20 -4.28 -19.75
CA GLN A 291 17.61 -4.57 -19.45
C GLN A 291 17.92 -4.46 -17.96
N ILE A 292 17.40 -3.41 -17.30
CA ILE A 292 17.56 -3.26 -15.84
C ILE A 292 16.82 -4.39 -15.11
N ALA A 293 15.56 -4.66 -15.47
CA ALA A 293 14.74 -5.72 -14.87
C ALA A 293 15.41 -7.10 -14.96
N HIS A 294 16.09 -7.39 -16.09
CA HIS A 294 16.83 -8.63 -16.32
C HIS A 294 18.02 -8.80 -15.36
N LEU A 295 18.69 -7.71 -14.99
CA LEU A 295 19.87 -7.77 -14.12
C LEU A 295 19.51 -7.90 -12.63
N LEU A 296 18.34 -7.43 -12.20
CA LEU A 296 17.94 -7.41 -10.79
C LEU A 296 17.93 -8.80 -10.13
N PRO A 297 17.42 -9.88 -10.78
CA PRO A 297 17.46 -11.23 -10.20
C PRO A 297 18.86 -11.82 -10.01
N LEU A 298 19.88 -11.24 -10.64
CA LEU A 298 21.27 -11.65 -10.51
C LEU A 298 21.97 -11.04 -9.29
N MET A 299 21.30 -10.11 -8.60
CA MET A 299 21.77 -9.47 -7.38
C MET A 299 21.16 -10.22 -6.19
N GLU A 300 21.96 -11.01 -5.50
CA GLU A 300 21.54 -11.82 -4.34
C GLU A 300 22.50 -11.57 -3.18
N GLY A 301 21.96 -11.37 -1.98
CA GLY A 301 22.74 -11.18 -0.76
C GLY A 301 22.12 -10.21 0.23
N GLU A 302 22.87 -9.92 1.28
CA GLU A 302 22.47 -9.07 2.39
C GLU A 302 23.31 -7.79 2.40
N VAL A 303 22.67 -6.63 2.40
CA VAL A 303 23.39 -5.35 2.35
C VAL A 303 23.01 -4.44 3.52
N VAL A 304 24.02 -3.76 4.04
CA VAL A 304 23.87 -2.66 5.00
C VAL A 304 24.15 -1.35 4.29
N LEU A 305 23.25 -0.37 4.43
CA LEU A 305 23.36 0.96 3.83
C LEU A 305 23.49 2.02 4.94
N PRO A 306 24.68 2.22 5.52
CA PRO A 306 24.85 2.99 6.75
C PRO A 306 24.38 4.44 6.64
N LYS A 307 24.62 5.11 5.48
CA LYS A 307 24.21 6.49 5.28
C LYS A 307 22.68 6.60 5.16
N LEU A 308 22.04 5.64 4.50
CA LEU A 308 20.58 5.54 4.39
C LEU A 308 19.95 5.26 5.77
N GLU A 309 20.52 4.35 6.56
CA GLU A 309 20.05 4.09 7.93
C GLU A 309 20.16 5.33 8.83
N ASN A 310 21.27 6.05 8.75
CA ASN A 310 21.43 7.30 9.49
C ASN A 310 20.41 8.36 9.05
N LYS A 311 20.19 8.50 7.74
CA LYS A 311 19.18 9.41 7.19
C LYS A 311 17.77 9.04 7.68
N GLY A 312 17.43 7.76 7.73
CA GLY A 312 16.18 7.28 8.30
C GLY A 312 16.03 7.60 9.78
N ARG A 313 17.11 7.47 10.59
CA ARG A 313 17.10 7.85 12.01
C ARG A 313 16.93 9.36 12.21
N GLU A 314 17.59 10.19 11.42
CA GLU A 314 17.44 11.65 11.42
C GLU A 314 15.98 12.04 11.12
N TRP A 315 15.39 11.46 10.08
CA TRP A 315 14.01 11.71 9.71
C TRP A 315 13.03 11.26 10.81
N LEU A 316 13.22 10.07 11.42
CA LEU A 316 12.41 9.60 12.54
C LEU A 316 12.46 10.55 13.73
N GLU A 317 13.64 11.10 14.03
CA GLU A 317 13.83 12.05 15.13
C GLU A 317 13.19 13.40 14.81
N GLN A 318 13.32 13.89 13.58
CA GLN A 318 12.65 15.11 13.13
C GLN A 318 11.13 15.02 13.31
N ILE A 319 10.50 13.93 12.82
CA ILE A 319 9.07 13.72 12.99
C ILE A 319 8.68 13.55 14.45
N ARG A 320 9.53 12.92 15.28
CA ARG A 320 9.30 12.80 16.72
C ARG A 320 9.20 14.16 17.39
N LEU A 321 10.17 15.03 17.14
CA LEU A 321 10.21 16.37 17.72
C LEU A 321 9.03 17.25 17.28
N GLU A 322 8.67 17.16 16.00
CA GLU A 322 7.51 17.88 15.45
C GLU A 322 6.21 17.41 16.10
N THR A 323 5.99 16.09 16.18
CA THR A 323 4.77 15.52 16.72
C THR A 323 4.62 15.70 18.23
N MET A 324 5.73 15.75 18.97
CA MET A 324 5.71 16.07 20.40
C MET A 324 5.21 17.48 20.68
N LYS A 325 5.57 18.46 19.84
CA LYS A 325 5.11 19.85 20.00
C LYS A 325 3.59 20.00 19.83
N ASN A 326 2.99 19.14 19.00
CA ASN A 326 1.58 19.24 18.59
C ASN A 326 0.70 18.13 19.19
N ASP A 327 1.24 17.25 20.03
CA ASP A 327 0.61 16.02 20.55
C ASP A 327 -0.01 15.14 19.43
N ASP A 328 0.63 15.11 18.24
CA ASP A 328 0.13 14.37 17.09
C ASP A 328 0.52 12.88 17.17
N LYS A 329 -0.29 12.10 17.89
CA LYS A 329 -0.04 10.67 18.13
C LYS A 329 -0.18 9.81 16.86
N VAL A 330 -1.02 10.22 15.90
CA VAL A 330 -1.21 9.47 14.65
C VAL A 330 0.03 9.58 13.78
N LYS A 331 0.49 10.82 13.50
CA LYS A 331 1.73 11.07 12.75
C LYS A 331 2.93 10.42 13.43
N ALA A 332 3.01 10.53 14.76
CA ALA A 332 4.08 9.93 15.55
C ALA A 332 4.16 8.39 15.41
N ARG A 333 3.02 7.70 15.26
CA ARG A 333 2.99 6.24 15.06
C ARG A 333 3.27 5.83 13.62
N GLN A 334 2.75 6.58 12.64
CA GLN A 334 2.96 6.29 11.22
C GLN A 334 4.43 6.28 10.83
N ARG A 335 5.26 7.18 11.41
CA ARG A 335 6.69 7.25 11.09
C ARG A 335 7.44 5.92 11.21
N PHE A 336 7.04 5.06 12.15
CA PHE A 336 7.72 3.78 12.39
C PHE A 336 7.49 2.74 11.27
N ARG A 337 6.47 2.93 10.43
CA ARG A 337 6.24 2.10 9.25
C ARG A 337 6.70 2.78 7.96
N ILE A 338 6.53 4.09 7.87
CA ILE A 338 6.98 4.86 6.70
C ILE A 338 8.49 4.75 6.53
N CYS A 339 9.30 4.97 7.56
CA CYS A 339 10.75 4.92 7.46
C CYS A 339 11.28 3.57 6.92
N PRO A 340 10.95 2.40 7.49
CA PRO A 340 11.39 1.11 6.95
C PRO A 340 10.89 0.86 5.52
N THR A 341 9.69 1.28 5.20
CA THR A 341 9.12 1.13 3.87
C THR A 341 9.88 1.97 2.85
N THR A 342 10.16 3.24 3.19
CA THR A 342 10.94 4.13 2.33
C THR A 342 12.37 3.62 2.15
N MET A 343 12.99 3.06 3.19
CA MET A 343 14.32 2.43 3.05
C MET A 343 14.33 1.27 2.05
N ARG A 344 13.28 0.42 2.07
CA ARG A 344 13.12 -0.66 1.06
C ARG A 344 12.91 -0.09 -0.35
N MET A 345 12.10 0.95 -0.50
CA MET A 345 11.89 1.62 -1.79
C MET A 345 13.18 2.26 -2.31
N MET A 346 13.93 2.95 -1.44
CA MET A 346 15.23 3.51 -1.82
C MET A 346 16.23 2.42 -2.23
N THR A 347 16.21 1.28 -1.56
CA THR A 347 17.05 0.14 -1.96
C THR A 347 16.68 -0.33 -3.36
N CYS A 348 15.40 -0.45 -3.70
CA CYS A 348 14.95 -0.75 -5.06
C CYS A 348 15.49 0.26 -6.10
N ILE A 349 15.42 1.56 -5.80
CA ILE A 349 15.93 2.62 -6.67
C ILE A 349 17.46 2.54 -6.80
N MET A 350 18.17 2.30 -5.70
CA MET A 350 19.63 2.16 -5.71
C MET A 350 20.11 0.92 -6.50
N LEU A 351 19.37 -0.19 -6.46
CA LEU A 351 19.65 -1.36 -7.30
C LEU A 351 19.52 -1.02 -8.80
N CYS A 352 18.53 -0.23 -9.19
CA CYS A 352 18.44 0.28 -10.56
C CYS A 352 19.66 1.15 -10.93
N LYS A 353 20.20 1.93 -9.98
CA LYS A 353 21.41 2.71 -10.21
C LYS A 353 22.64 1.85 -10.42
N VAL A 354 22.74 0.75 -9.69
CA VAL A 354 23.80 -0.27 -9.90
C VAL A 354 23.70 -0.88 -11.30
N ALA A 355 22.50 -1.32 -11.68
CA ALA A 355 22.26 -1.88 -13.01
C ALA A 355 22.57 -0.88 -14.13
N GLU A 356 22.08 0.37 -14.03
CA GLU A 356 22.43 1.45 -14.97
C GLU A 356 23.93 1.63 -15.12
N THR A 357 24.65 1.72 -14.00
CA THR A 357 26.09 1.94 -14.00
C THR A 357 26.85 0.78 -14.67
N LEU A 358 26.44 -0.46 -14.42
CA LEU A 358 27.01 -1.64 -15.05
C LEU A 358 26.75 -1.65 -16.57
N ILE A 359 25.52 -1.34 -17.00
CA ILE A 359 25.16 -1.27 -18.41
C ILE A 359 25.94 -0.15 -19.12
N GLN A 360 26.06 1.02 -18.53
CA GLN A 360 26.82 2.15 -19.09
C GLN A 360 28.30 1.79 -19.26
N LYS A 361 28.89 1.06 -18.32
CA LYS A 361 30.31 0.73 -18.33
C LYS A 361 30.67 -0.45 -19.22
N HIS A 362 29.81 -1.47 -19.30
CA HIS A 362 30.14 -2.76 -19.93
C HIS A 362 29.18 -3.16 -21.06
N GLY A 363 28.13 -2.36 -21.32
CA GLY A 363 27.00 -2.78 -22.13
C GLY A 363 26.14 -3.83 -21.42
N PHE A 364 24.96 -4.13 -21.96
CA PHE A 364 24.00 -5.05 -21.31
C PHE A 364 24.58 -6.47 -21.09
N GLN A 365 25.12 -7.09 -22.14
CA GLN A 365 25.71 -8.43 -22.04
C GLN A 365 26.96 -8.47 -21.12
N GLY A 366 27.76 -7.40 -21.15
CA GLY A 366 28.89 -7.26 -20.24
C GLY A 366 28.49 -7.11 -18.78
N ALA A 367 27.43 -6.37 -18.50
CA ALA A 367 26.85 -6.20 -17.16
C ALA A 367 26.35 -7.54 -16.59
N GLU A 368 25.60 -8.28 -17.40
CA GLU A 368 25.13 -9.63 -17.04
C GLU A 368 26.28 -10.57 -16.72
N LYS A 369 27.32 -10.60 -17.59
CA LYS A 369 28.51 -11.40 -17.38
C LYS A 369 29.25 -11.03 -16.10
N GLN A 370 29.39 -9.72 -15.82
CA GLN A 370 30.04 -9.24 -14.58
C GLN A 370 29.31 -9.70 -13.33
N LEU A 371 27.99 -9.59 -13.27
CA LEU A 371 27.20 -10.05 -12.13
C LEU A 371 27.28 -11.57 -11.93
N LYS A 372 27.25 -12.35 -13.02
CA LYS A 372 27.40 -13.81 -12.96
C LYS A 372 28.79 -14.25 -12.50
N GLN A 373 29.84 -13.55 -12.89
CA GLN A 373 31.23 -13.86 -12.51
C GLN A 373 31.59 -13.36 -11.11
N ASN A 374 31.05 -12.22 -10.69
CA ASN A 374 31.31 -11.58 -9.42
C ASN A 374 30.00 -11.30 -8.68
N PRO A 375 29.37 -12.27 -8.03
CA PRO A 375 28.08 -12.14 -7.36
C PRO A 375 28.03 -11.04 -6.27
N LEU A 376 29.18 -10.74 -5.63
CA LEU A 376 29.26 -9.70 -4.59
C LEU A 376 29.51 -8.29 -5.12
N LEU A 377 29.76 -8.11 -6.42
CA LEU A 377 30.07 -6.81 -7.03
C LEU A 377 28.98 -5.76 -6.77
N TRP A 378 27.72 -6.16 -6.85
CA TRP A 378 26.61 -5.26 -6.64
C TRP A 378 26.53 -4.73 -5.19
N GLU A 379 26.95 -5.51 -4.19
CA GLU A 379 26.96 -5.09 -2.77
C GLU A 379 27.94 -3.93 -2.55
N GLU A 380 29.13 -3.99 -3.16
CA GLU A 380 30.08 -2.88 -3.11
C GLU A 380 29.58 -1.65 -3.85
N MET A 381 28.92 -1.86 -5.00
CA MET A 381 28.42 -0.79 -5.84
C MET A 381 27.24 -0.07 -5.18
N ILE A 382 26.28 -0.79 -4.59
CA ILE A 382 25.09 -0.17 -3.98
C ILE A 382 25.47 0.70 -2.79
N VAL A 383 26.48 0.33 -2.01
CA VAL A 383 27.01 1.16 -0.91
C VAL A 383 27.51 2.52 -1.45
N LYS A 384 28.10 2.54 -2.64
CA LYS A 384 28.58 3.78 -3.30
C LYS A 384 27.45 4.65 -3.85
N THR A 385 26.26 4.08 -4.07
CA THR A 385 25.09 4.85 -4.57
C THR A 385 24.49 5.79 -3.52
N GLN A 386 24.90 5.69 -2.26
CA GLN A 386 24.42 6.55 -1.15
C GLN A 386 24.97 7.97 -1.25
N THR A 387 24.67 8.67 -2.35
CA THR A 387 25.04 10.06 -2.63
C THR A 387 24.11 11.03 -1.89
N PRO A 388 24.50 12.30 -1.69
CA PRO A 388 23.62 13.30 -1.09
C PRO A 388 22.26 13.42 -1.77
N THR A 389 22.23 13.36 -3.11
CA THR A 389 21.00 13.39 -3.91
C THR A 389 20.10 12.18 -3.62
N MET A 390 20.68 10.98 -3.52
CA MET A 390 19.91 9.77 -3.24
C MET A 390 19.36 9.78 -1.80
N LEU A 391 20.11 10.37 -0.86
CA LEU A 391 19.65 10.57 0.52
C LEU A 391 18.56 11.63 0.63
N GLU A 392 18.60 12.67 -0.21
CA GLU A 392 17.52 13.66 -0.26
C GLU A 392 16.25 13.06 -0.86
N ALA A 393 16.35 12.20 -1.87
CA ALA A 393 15.22 11.46 -2.39
C ALA A 393 14.52 10.62 -1.32
N PHE A 394 15.25 10.10 -0.32
CA PHE A 394 14.63 9.42 0.82
C PHE A 394 13.68 10.35 1.59
N ASN A 395 14.11 11.58 1.91
CA ASN A 395 13.25 12.55 2.63
C ASN A 395 11.98 12.83 1.84
N ILE A 396 12.12 13.15 0.54
CA ILE A 396 11.00 13.46 -0.35
C ILE A 396 10.01 12.30 -0.38
N LEU A 397 10.49 11.07 -0.55
CA LEU A 397 9.62 9.88 -0.56
C LEU A 397 8.97 9.62 0.81
N ALA A 398 9.71 9.77 1.90
CA ALA A 398 9.20 9.54 3.25
C ALA A 398 8.12 10.56 3.62
N ASP A 399 8.35 11.84 3.33
CA ASP A 399 7.39 12.92 3.59
C ASP A 399 6.13 12.74 2.72
N TYR A 400 6.29 12.42 1.43
CA TYR A 400 5.17 12.13 0.53
C TYR A 400 4.31 10.96 1.03
N GLN A 401 4.94 9.86 1.44
CA GLN A 401 4.22 8.69 1.98
C GLN A 401 3.49 9.03 3.28
N LEU A 402 4.15 9.78 4.17
CA LEU A 402 3.56 10.20 5.43
C LEU A 402 2.35 11.10 5.20
N ASP A 403 2.46 12.08 4.31
CA ASP A 403 1.37 12.99 3.96
C ASP A 403 0.17 12.24 3.37
N ASN A 404 0.40 11.29 2.46
CA ASN A 404 -0.68 10.48 1.91
C ASN A 404 -1.31 9.55 2.96
N ALA A 405 -0.51 8.92 3.83
CA ALA A 405 -1.04 8.09 4.90
C ALA A 405 -1.92 8.91 5.86
N LEU A 406 -1.52 10.15 6.17
CA LEU A 406 -2.32 11.06 6.99
C LEU A 406 -3.55 11.56 6.25
N TYR A 407 -3.44 11.89 4.96
CA TYR A 407 -4.57 12.34 4.13
C TYR A 407 -5.70 11.31 4.11
N PHE A 408 -5.39 10.03 3.86
CA PHE A 408 -6.41 8.99 3.74
C PHE A 408 -6.87 8.40 5.07
N PHE A 409 -5.99 8.30 6.06
CA PHE A 409 -6.25 7.45 7.22
C PHE A 409 -6.36 8.18 8.55
N ARG A 410 -5.94 9.47 8.67
CA ARG A 410 -5.89 10.18 9.96
C ARG A 410 -7.23 10.15 10.70
N SER A 411 -8.30 10.65 10.09
CA SER A 411 -9.61 10.71 10.75
C SER A 411 -10.11 9.33 11.17
N ARG A 412 -9.95 8.34 10.30
CA ARG A 412 -10.38 6.96 10.57
C ARG A 412 -9.58 6.29 11.69
N ILE A 413 -8.28 6.58 11.78
CA ILE A 413 -7.42 6.13 12.87
C ILE A 413 -7.84 6.81 14.18
N GLU A 414 -8.05 8.13 14.17
CA GLU A 414 -8.49 8.90 15.33
C GLU A 414 -9.84 8.40 15.84
N ASP A 415 -10.81 8.16 14.96
CA ASP A 415 -12.10 7.58 15.30
C ASP A 415 -11.97 6.16 15.91
N ALA A 416 -11.11 5.33 15.32
CA ALA A 416 -10.87 3.99 15.84
C ALA A 416 -10.19 4.00 17.23
N PHE A 417 -9.29 4.95 17.48
CA PHE A 417 -8.62 5.10 18.77
C PHE A 417 -9.43 5.85 19.81
N SER A 418 -10.29 6.78 19.41
CA SER A 418 -11.20 7.51 20.31
C SER A 418 -12.39 6.67 20.72
N SER A 419 -12.69 5.58 20.02
CA SER A 419 -13.71 4.64 20.45
C SER A 419 -13.34 4.14 21.86
N LYS A 420 -14.27 4.23 22.80
CA LYS A 420 -14.10 3.87 24.23
C LYS A 420 -13.48 2.47 24.42
N SER A 421 -13.61 1.60 23.41
CA SER A 421 -13.01 0.26 23.39
C SER A 421 -11.49 0.24 23.30
N TYR A 422 -10.85 1.32 22.85
CA TYR A 422 -9.38 1.39 22.75
C TYR A 422 -8.73 2.10 23.94
N CYS A 423 -9.46 2.97 24.64
CA CYS A 423 -8.96 3.71 25.80
C CYS A 423 -8.90 2.89 27.09
N GLY A 424 -8.41 1.66 27.02
CA GLY A 424 -8.15 0.82 28.20
C GLY A 424 -9.34 0.00 28.67
N GLN A 425 -10.43 -0.06 27.91
CA GLN A 425 -11.49 -1.01 28.18
C GLN A 425 -11.05 -2.42 27.74
N THR A 426 -11.14 -3.37 28.66
CA THR A 426 -10.82 -4.77 28.40
C THR A 426 -11.77 -5.38 27.36
N THR A 427 -11.35 -6.44 26.69
CA THR A 427 -12.21 -7.22 25.76
C THR A 427 -13.52 -7.66 26.41
N TYR A 428 -13.52 -7.79 27.72
CA TYR A 428 -14.67 -8.13 28.55
C TYR A 428 -15.71 -7.01 28.57
N ASP A 429 -15.29 -5.74 28.59
CA ASP A 429 -16.20 -4.60 28.55
C ASP A 429 -16.82 -4.41 27.16
N ARG A 430 -16.14 -4.79 26.08
CA ARG A 430 -16.69 -4.81 24.71
C ARG A 430 -17.88 -5.76 24.57
N SER A 431 -17.80 -6.93 25.18
CA SER A 431 -18.89 -7.92 25.11
C SER A 431 -20.14 -7.51 25.89
N ARG A 432 -20.02 -6.55 26.81
CA ARG A 432 -21.13 -6.07 27.65
C ARG A 432 -21.97 -4.96 27.03
N ARG A 433 -21.42 -4.23 26.06
CA ARG A 433 -22.17 -3.21 25.29
C ARG A 433 -22.87 -3.89 24.14
N GLY A 434 -24.14 -3.76 24.08
CA GLY A 434 -25.00 -4.42 23.12
C GLY A 434 -25.80 -3.43 22.28
N LYS A 435 -26.81 -3.95 21.62
CA LYS A 435 -27.76 -3.22 20.72
C LYS A 435 -28.39 -1.94 21.30
N ASN A 436 -28.16 -1.61 22.59
CA ASN A 436 -28.76 -0.50 23.30
C ASN A 436 -27.73 0.57 23.73
N ASP A 437 -26.49 0.52 23.26
CA ASP A 437 -25.44 1.45 23.66
C ASP A 437 -25.80 2.91 23.36
N SER A 438 -26.40 3.16 22.20
CA SER A 438 -26.87 4.49 21.82
C SER A 438 -27.97 5.05 22.72
N ILE A 439 -28.74 4.20 23.40
CA ILE A 439 -29.72 4.62 24.40
C ILE A 439 -28.98 4.91 25.71
N PHE A 440 -28.06 4.05 26.13
CA PHE A 440 -27.28 4.21 27.35
C PHE A 440 -26.48 5.53 27.35
N GLU A 441 -25.87 5.88 26.21
CA GLU A 441 -25.06 7.10 26.06
C GLU A 441 -25.87 8.39 26.11
N ARG A 442 -27.19 8.33 25.85
CA ARG A 442 -28.11 9.46 25.90
C ARG A 442 -28.75 9.68 27.24
N LEU A 443 -28.52 8.77 28.20
CA LEU A 443 -29.04 8.88 29.55
C LEU A 443 -28.05 9.61 30.44
N ASP A 444 -28.57 10.48 31.29
CA ASP A 444 -27.79 11.18 32.31
C ASP A 444 -27.23 10.17 33.37
N VAL A 445 -26.29 10.63 34.19
CA VAL A 445 -25.70 9.83 35.29
C VAL A 445 -26.78 9.29 36.21
N THR A 446 -27.84 10.08 36.43
CA THR A 446 -29.04 9.65 37.14
C THR A 446 -30.25 9.87 36.23
N PHE A 447 -31.04 8.84 36.02
CA PHE A 447 -32.19 8.90 35.12
C PHE A 447 -33.38 8.13 35.68
N SER A 448 -34.58 8.56 35.30
CA SER A 448 -35.84 7.89 35.60
C SER A 448 -36.21 6.86 34.53
N PHE A 449 -37.14 5.96 34.88
CA PHE A 449 -37.69 5.00 33.91
C PHE A 449 -38.33 5.71 32.68
N GLU A 450 -39.02 6.84 32.89
CA GLU A 450 -39.66 7.59 31.81
C GLU A 450 -38.61 8.21 30.87
N GLN A 451 -37.49 8.71 31.39
CA GLN A 451 -36.36 9.18 30.56
C GLN A 451 -35.75 8.04 29.73
N ALA A 452 -35.57 6.87 30.35
CA ALA A 452 -35.07 5.70 29.61
C ALA A 452 -36.05 5.24 28.51
N LEU A 453 -37.38 5.35 28.78
CA LEU A 453 -38.41 5.05 27.77
C LEU A 453 -38.37 6.06 26.63
N GLN A 454 -38.32 7.35 26.94
CA GLN A 454 -38.25 8.41 25.92
C GLN A 454 -37.02 8.27 25.03
N GLN A 455 -35.84 8.02 25.61
CA GLN A 455 -34.61 7.81 24.83
C GLN A 455 -34.68 6.52 24.00
N SER A 456 -35.34 5.49 24.52
CA SER A 456 -35.54 4.24 23.77
C SER A 456 -36.47 4.44 22.56
N ILE A 457 -37.53 5.24 22.72
CA ILE A 457 -38.42 5.61 21.63
C ILE A 457 -37.70 6.49 20.60
N ALA A 458 -36.89 7.46 21.05
CA ALA A 458 -36.12 8.33 20.17
C ALA A 458 -35.10 7.55 19.30
N VAL A 459 -34.50 6.46 19.82
CA VAL A 459 -33.49 5.67 19.13
C VAL A 459 -34.11 4.55 18.28
N LYS A 460 -35.17 3.90 18.76
CA LYS A 460 -35.73 2.68 18.14
C LYS A 460 -37.10 2.88 17.47
N GLY A 461 -37.69 4.05 17.64
CA GLY A 461 -39.02 4.36 17.11
C GLY A 461 -40.16 4.05 18.07
N ALA A 462 -41.40 4.46 17.68
CA ALA A 462 -42.58 4.42 18.53
C ALA A 462 -43.08 3.03 18.97
N ASN A 463 -42.54 1.95 18.38
CA ASN A 463 -42.94 0.59 18.71
C ASN A 463 -42.29 0.00 19.97
N VAL A 464 -41.50 0.78 20.71
CA VAL A 464 -40.84 0.37 21.94
C VAL A 464 -41.85 0.30 23.08
N THR A 465 -42.06 -0.89 23.61
CA THR A 465 -42.98 -1.08 24.77
C THR A 465 -42.26 -0.87 26.11
N ARG A 466 -43.04 -0.53 27.14
CA ARG A 466 -42.53 -0.40 28.54
C ARG A 466 -41.85 -1.69 29.01
N GLU A 467 -42.34 -2.85 28.60
CA GLU A 467 -41.78 -4.16 28.91
C GLU A 467 -40.36 -4.32 28.35
N VAL A 468 -40.12 -3.93 27.12
CA VAL A 468 -38.81 -3.98 26.46
C VAL A 468 -37.79 -3.12 27.22
N VAL A 469 -38.19 -1.93 27.65
CA VAL A 469 -37.33 -1.03 28.42
C VAL A 469 -37.03 -1.60 29.80
N ARG A 470 -38.04 -2.15 30.50
CA ARG A 470 -37.80 -2.83 31.77
C ARG A 470 -36.81 -3.98 31.66
N GLN A 471 -36.95 -4.80 30.63
CA GLN A 471 -36.03 -5.91 30.38
C GLN A 471 -34.62 -5.41 30.07
N MET A 472 -34.50 -4.33 29.30
CA MET A 472 -33.23 -3.66 29.00
C MET A 472 -32.55 -3.17 30.27
N LEU A 473 -33.25 -2.43 31.14
CA LEU A 473 -32.73 -1.92 32.41
C LEU A 473 -32.35 -3.06 33.35
N LYS A 474 -33.17 -4.12 33.42
CA LYS A 474 -32.85 -5.33 34.20
C LYS A 474 -31.57 -6.01 33.73
N ASN A 475 -31.33 -6.05 32.44
CA ASN A 475 -30.10 -6.59 31.86
C ASN A 475 -28.90 -5.69 32.20
N TRP A 476 -29.03 -4.37 32.08
CA TRP A 476 -27.98 -3.43 32.46
C TRP A 476 -27.63 -3.50 33.93
N LYS A 477 -28.63 -3.64 34.81
CA LYS A 477 -28.41 -3.84 36.24
C LYS A 477 -27.66 -5.15 36.50
N ARG A 478 -28.07 -6.26 35.86
CA ARG A 478 -27.37 -7.54 35.94
C ARG A 478 -25.92 -7.49 35.44
N GLN A 479 -25.66 -6.63 34.48
CA GLN A 479 -24.33 -6.41 33.90
C GLN A 479 -23.49 -5.38 34.69
N GLY A 480 -24.05 -4.79 35.76
CA GLY A 480 -23.36 -3.78 36.54
C GLY A 480 -23.18 -2.43 35.86
N LEU A 481 -23.97 -2.15 34.81
CA LEU A 481 -23.89 -0.89 34.04
C LEU A 481 -24.70 0.22 34.73
N ILE A 482 -25.71 -0.11 35.48
CA ILE A 482 -26.54 0.82 36.28
C ILE A 482 -26.72 0.33 37.73
N GLY A 483 -26.76 1.28 38.64
CA GLY A 483 -27.12 1.04 40.06
C GLY A 483 -28.64 1.10 40.29
N VAL A 484 -29.03 1.05 41.55
CA VAL A 484 -30.45 1.21 41.98
C VAL A 484 -30.72 2.69 42.23
#